data_0cff70ce1a047138175add7d6d0a9cd6
#
_entry.id   0cff70ce1a047138175add7d6d0a9cd6
#
_cell.length_a   1.000
_cell.length_b   1.000
_cell.length_c   1.000
_cell.angle_alpha   90.00
_cell.angle_beta   90.00
_cell.angle_gamma   90.00
#
_symmetry.space_group_name_H-M   'P 1'
#
loop_
_entity.id
_entity.type
_entity.pdbx_description
1 polymer ?
#
loop_
_entity_poly.entity_id
_entity_poly.type
_entity_poly.pdbx_seq_one_letter_code
_entity_poly.pdbx_strand_id
1 'polypeptide(L)'
;MPRQRHETRLDAPITHVFAALIDVVARGRWGAAQILLSTQQPRPGCEYAQQRRTVFRRGKVLECLRPVKLTLEETLLDRPCRVKLRLQWRLEPLESGSCVLLEAKYSLNGAAILRRRHWYERIHGHCTRMLGALGPQIAAARRALEEAAPARPARRVVEPALISRLRARRN
;
A
#
# COMPACT_ATOMS: atom_id res chain seq x y z
N MET A 1 1.39 26.46 -2.85
CA MET A 1 2.06 25.16 -3.00
C MET A 1 1.42 24.39 -4.16
N PRO A 2 2.21 23.94 -5.14
CA PRO A 2 1.70 23.08 -6.22
C PRO A 2 1.09 21.82 -5.64
N ARG A 3 0.06 21.32 -6.33
CA ARG A 3 -0.72 20.18 -5.90
C ARG A 3 -1.01 19.25 -7.09
N GLN A 4 -0.95 17.96 -6.86
CA GLN A 4 -1.34 16.92 -7.81
C GLN A 4 -2.34 15.99 -7.13
N ARG A 5 -3.33 15.55 -7.88
CA ARG A 5 -4.31 14.55 -7.44
C ARG A 5 -4.26 13.36 -8.39
N HIS A 6 -4.30 12.19 -7.80
CA HIS A 6 -4.37 10.91 -8.51
C HIS A 6 -5.44 10.05 -7.86
N GLU A 7 -6.14 9.29 -8.66
CA GLU A 7 -7.21 8.40 -8.23
C GLU A 7 -7.02 7.03 -8.86
N THR A 8 -7.35 5.98 -8.13
CA THR A 8 -7.48 4.63 -8.67
C THR A 8 -8.59 3.88 -7.95
N ARG A 9 -9.27 3.00 -8.67
CA ARG A 9 -10.29 2.10 -8.13
C ARG A 9 -9.74 0.68 -8.12
N LEU A 10 -10.00 -0.04 -7.05
CA LEU A 10 -9.48 -1.38 -6.80
C LEU A 10 -10.63 -2.28 -6.36
N ASP A 11 -10.74 -3.44 -6.98
CA ASP A 11 -11.71 -4.48 -6.61
C ASP A 11 -11.22 -5.27 -5.39
N ALA A 12 -11.19 -4.58 -4.26
CA ALA A 12 -10.80 -5.14 -2.98
C ALA A 12 -11.39 -4.31 -1.82
N PRO A 13 -11.69 -4.95 -0.67
CA PRO A 13 -12.12 -4.25 0.53
C PRO A 13 -11.09 -3.22 1.00
N ILE A 14 -11.56 -2.11 1.57
CA ILE A 14 -10.73 -0.99 2.03
C ILE A 14 -9.60 -1.42 2.98
N THR A 15 -9.86 -2.43 3.82
CA THR A 15 -8.87 -2.99 4.75
C THR A 15 -7.70 -3.66 4.03
N HIS A 16 -7.97 -4.41 2.96
CA HIS A 16 -6.95 -5.06 2.14
C HIS A 16 -6.15 -4.03 1.34
N VAL A 17 -6.83 -3.03 0.78
CA VAL A 17 -6.18 -1.93 0.06
C VAL A 17 -5.27 -1.13 0.99
N PHE A 18 -5.72 -0.86 2.22
CA PHE A 18 -4.90 -0.15 3.21
C PHE A 18 -3.68 -0.97 3.65
N ALA A 19 -3.83 -2.28 3.87
CA ALA A 19 -2.71 -3.17 4.16
C ALA A 19 -1.67 -3.17 3.02
N ALA A 20 -2.14 -3.28 1.76
CA ALA A 20 -1.27 -3.19 0.59
C ALA A 20 -0.57 -1.82 0.48
N LEU A 21 -1.27 -0.72 0.80
CA LEU A 21 -0.68 0.62 0.83
C LEU A 21 0.46 0.70 1.86
N ILE A 22 0.24 0.19 3.08
CA ILE A 22 1.28 0.15 4.11
C ILE A 22 2.48 -0.66 3.63
N ASP A 23 2.26 -1.81 3.00
CA ASP A 23 3.31 -2.64 2.44
C ASP A 23 4.08 -1.93 1.31
N VAL A 24 3.39 -1.26 0.39
CA VAL A 24 4.01 -0.47 -0.68
C VAL A 24 4.89 0.64 -0.10
N VAL A 25 4.41 1.33 0.94
CA VAL A 25 5.16 2.38 1.64
C VAL A 25 6.32 1.81 2.43
N ALA A 26 6.11 0.73 3.21
CA ALA A 26 7.10 0.15 4.10
C ALA A 26 8.23 -0.57 3.35
N ARG A 27 7.90 -1.35 2.33
CA ARG A 27 8.91 -2.15 1.60
C ARG A 27 9.73 -1.33 0.63
N GLY A 28 9.44 -0.03 0.49
CA GLY A 28 10.22 0.83 -0.37
C GLY A 28 10.36 0.28 -1.80
N ARG A 29 9.34 -0.34 -2.36
CA ARG A 29 9.34 -0.88 -3.74
C ARG A 29 9.64 0.18 -4.82
N TRP A 30 10.12 1.28 -4.38
CA TRP A 30 10.70 2.39 -5.12
C TRP A 30 12.11 2.11 -5.62
N GLY A 31 12.51 0.82 -5.57
CA GLY A 31 13.81 0.31 -5.96
C GLY A 31 14.77 0.24 -4.77
N ALA A 32 15.00 -0.98 -4.31
CA ALA A 32 16.17 -1.48 -3.59
C ALA A 32 16.71 -0.67 -2.39
N ALA A 33 15.86 -0.01 -1.61
CA ALA A 33 16.30 0.60 -0.38
C ALA A 33 15.31 0.28 0.75
N GLN A 34 15.82 -0.28 1.81
CA GLN A 34 15.08 -0.57 3.03
C GLN A 34 14.55 0.73 3.61
N ILE A 35 13.23 0.89 3.67
CA ILE A 35 12.63 1.83 4.58
C ILE A 35 12.73 1.16 5.95
N LEU A 36 13.66 1.62 6.76
CA LEU A 36 13.69 1.29 8.17
C LEU A 36 12.53 2.01 8.84
N LEU A 37 11.33 1.45 8.71
CA LEU A 37 10.29 1.71 9.68
C LEU A 37 10.71 0.95 10.93
N SER A 38 11.03 1.67 11.99
CA SER A 38 11.44 1.11 13.28
C SER A 38 10.36 0.22 13.92
N THR A 39 9.18 0.12 13.29
CA THR A 39 8.05 -0.68 13.76
C THR A 39 7.33 -1.31 12.55
N GLN A 40 6.85 -2.52 12.70
CA GLN A 40 6.04 -3.23 11.68
C GLN A 40 4.73 -2.50 11.31
N GLN A 41 4.35 -1.46 12.06
CA GLN A 41 3.13 -0.70 11.84
C GLN A 41 3.42 0.80 11.88
N PRO A 42 3.16 1.54 10.78
CA PRO A 42 3.33 2.98 10.77
C PRO A 42 2.40 3.64 11.79
N ARG A 43 3.00 4.47 12.64
CA ARG A 43 2.30 5.29 13.64
C ARG A 43 2.68 6.75 13.43
N PRO A 44 1.83 7.71 13.80
CA PRO A 44 2.20 9.12 13.81
C PRO A 44 3.52 9.32 14.56
N GLY A 45 4.42 10.09 13.96
CA GLY A 45 5.76 10.33 14.51
C GLY A 45 6.86 9.37 14.02
N CYS A 46 6.53 8.19 13.45
CA CYS A 46 7.55 7.29 12.88
C CYS A 46 8.32 8.00 11.76
N GLU A 47 9.63 7.96 11.82
CA GLU A 47 10.53 8.49 10.80
C GLU A 47 11.15 7.35 9.99
N TYR A 48 11.46 7.65 8.73
CA TYR A 48 12.17 6.75 7.85
C TYR A 48 13.15 7.50 6.96
N ALA A 49 14.19 6.82 6.52
CA ALA A 49 15.16 7.37 5.60
C ALA A 49 15.48 6.35 4.51
N GLN A 50 15.75 6.87 3.32
CA GLN A 50 16.12 6.07 2.16
C GLN A 50 17.20 6.80 1.38
N GLN A 51 18.22 6.07 0.97
CA GLN A 51 19.25 6.57 0.08
C GLN A 51 19.26 5.75 -1.21
N ARG A 52 19.24 6.43 -2.34
CA ARG A 52 19.37 5.84 -3.66
C ARG A 52 20.30 6.68 -4.51
N ARG A 53 21.48 6.15 -4.82
CA ARG A 53 22.53 6.89 -5.55
C ARG A 53 22.76 8.27 -4.92
N THR A 54 22.48 9.35 -5.64
CA THR A 54 22.65 10.74 -5.20
C THR A 54 21.44 11.31 -4.46
N VAL A 55 20.30 10.61 -4.48
CA VAL A 55 19.05 11.10 -3.86
C VAL A 55 18.92 10.51 -2.48
N PHE A 56 18.84 11.38 -1.50
CA PHE A 56 18.48 11.04 -0.12
C PHE A 56 17.04 11.46 0.14
N ARG A 57 16.26 10.57 0.72
CA ARG A 57 14.88 10.81 1.14
C ARG A 57 14.78 10.58 2.63
N ARG A 58 14.22 11.53 3.33
CA ARG A 58 13.81 11.40 4.73
C ARG A 58 12.32 11.68 4.84
N GLY A 59 11.60 10.86 5.57
CA GLY A 59 10.16 10.99 5.73
C GLY A 59 9.73 10.79 7.17
N LYS A 60 8.50 11.25 7.45
CA LYS A 60 7.81 11.11 8.73
C LYS A 60 6.34 10.81 8.47
N VAL A 61 5.78 9.89 9.24
CA VAL A 61 4.34 9.64 9.30
C VAL A 61 3.70 10.75 10.11
N LEU A 62 2.83 11.56 9.47
CA LEU A 62 2.08 12.61 10.15
C LEU A 62 0.78 12.07 10.74
N GLU A 63 0.11 11.19 10.01
CA GLU A 63 -1.20 10.68 10.38
C GLU A 63 -1.40 9.28 9.82
N CYS A 64 -2.01 8.40 10.59
CA CYS A 64 -2.37 7.05 10.18
C CYS A 64 -3.71 6.67 10.83
N LEU A 65 -4.82 6.90 10.13
CA LEU A 65 -6.19 6.53 10.52
C LEU A 65 -6.61 5.32 9.70
N ARG A 66 -6.53 4.16 10.29
CA ARG A 66 -6.86 2.88 9.62
C ARG A 66 -8.37 2.67 9.54
N PRO A 67 -8.86 2.17 8.42
CA PRO A 67 -8.20 1.91 7.13
C PRO A 67 -8.35 3.08 6.13
N VAL A 68 -8.68 4.29 6.57
CA VAL A 68 -9.20 5.37 5.71
C VAL A 68 -8.17 6.43 5.29
N LYS A 69 -7.07 6.61 6.06
CA LYS A 69 -6.16 7.71 5.79
C LYS A 69 -4.72 7.43 6.20
N LEU A 70 -3.78 7.82 5.35
CA LEU A 70 -2.35 7.87 5.64
C LEU A 70 -1.79 9.20 5.13
N THR A 71 -1.03 9.90 5.97
CA THR A 71 -0.35 11.14 5.58
C THR A 71 1.13 11.05 5.92
N LEU A 72 1.97 11.30 4.93
CA LEU A 72 3.42 11.34 5.05
C LEU A 72 3.95 12.73 4.69
N GLU A 73 4.99 13.14 5.38
CA GLU A 73 5.82 14.29 4.99
C GLU A 73 7.21 13.78 4.63
N GLU A 74 7.72 14.16 3.46
CA GLU A 74 9.01 13.73 2.94
C GLU A 74 9.86 14.92 2.56
N THR A 75 11.17 14.81 2.73
CA THR A 75 12.17 15.69 2.17
C THR A 75 13.04 14.91 1.21
N LEU A 76 13.06 15.32 -0.05
CA LEU A 76 13.95 14.80 -1.09
C LEU A 76 15.14 15.73 -1.21
N LEU A 77 16.33 15.19 -1.02
CA LEU A 77 17.61 15.89 -1.21
C LEU A 77 18.28 15.29 -2.44
N ASP A 78 18.34 16.08 -3.51
CA ASP A 78 19.05 15.77 -4.75
C ASP A 78 19.92 16.98 -5.07
N ARG A 79 21.11 17.00 -4.47
CA ARG A 79 21.98 18.19 -4.47
C ARG A 79 22.14 18.82 -5.86
N PRO A 80 22.00 20.13 -6.02
CA PRO A 80 21.73 21.15 -4.99
C PRO A 80 20.24 21.38 -4.68
N CYS A 81 19.35 20.50 -5.14
CA CYS A 81 17.89 20.64 -5.02
C CYS A 81 17.37 20.06 -3.70
N ARG A 82 16.40 20.77 -3.11
CA ARG A 82 15.63 20.28 -1.95
C ARG A 82 14.15 20.44 -2.22
N VAL A 83 13.41 19.33 -2.07
CA VAL A 83 11.95 19.29 -2.25
C VAL A 83 11.31 18.77 -0.99
N LYS A 84 10.36 19.51 -0.45
CA LYS A 84 9.45 19.02 0.60
C LYS A 84 8.19 18.52 -0.08
N LEU A 85 7.74 17.32 0.29
CA LEU A 85 6.61 16.63 -0.30
C LEU A 85 5.70 16.14 0.82
N ARG A 86 4.41 16.46 0.74
CA ARG A 86 3.38 15.90 1.60
C ARG A 86 2.49 15.01 0.76
N LEU A 87 2.42 13.73 1.11
CA LEU A 87 1.60 12.72 0.46
C LEU A 87 0.45 12.37 1.38
N GLN A 88 -0.77 12.48 0.89
CA GLN A 88 -1.98 12.14 1.63
C GLN A 88 -2.80 11.15 0.82
N TRP A 89 -2.95 9.95 1.35
CA TRP A 89 -3.88 8.95 0.84
C TRP A 89 -5.18 9.01 1.63
N ARG A 90 -6.28 8.95 0.90
CA ARG A 90 -7.63 8.72 1.44
C ARG A 90 -8.21 7.52 0.73
N LEU A 91 -8.81 6.64 1.48
CA LEU A 91 -9.47 5.44 0.99
C LEU A 91 -10.94 5.54 1.31
N GLU A 92 -11.76 5.28 0.31
CA GLU A 92 -13.22 5.33 0.42
C GLU A 92 -13.79 3.98 -0.02
N PRO A 93 -14.68 3.35 0.76
CA PRO A 93 -15.35 2.13 0.33
C PRO A 93 -16.30 2.45 -0.82
N LEU A 94 -16.40 1.53 -1.78
CA LEU A 94 -17.37 1.52 -2.86
C LEU A 94 -18.23 0.26 -2.74
N GLU A 95 -19.36 0.20 -3.44
CA GLU A 95 -20.21 -1.00 -3.50
C GLU A 95 -19.42 -2.23 -3.98
N SER A 96 -18.55 -2.05 -4.96
CA SER A 96 -17.67 -3.09 -5.49
C SER A 96 -16.20 -2.74 -5.33
N GLY A 97 -15.70 -2.68 -4.06
CA GLY A 97 -14.28 -2.44 -3.83
C GLY A 97 -13.95 -1.15 -3.09
N SER A 98 -12.92 -0.43 -3.53
CA SER A 98 -12.44 0.77 -2.86
C SER A 98 -11.87 1.78 -3.85
N CYS A 99 -12.04 3.07 -3.54
CA CYS A 99 -11.39 4.18 -4.21
C CYS A 99 -10.19 4.66 -3.38
N VAL A 100 -9.06 4.86 -4.02
CA VAL A 100 -7.85 5.42 -3.42
C VAL A 100 -7.56 6.78 -4.04
N LEU A 101 -7.61 7.81 -3.23
CA LEU A 101 -7.27 9.18 -3.59
C LEU A 101 -5.89 9.50 -3.03
N LEU A 102 -4.93 9.86 -3.88
CA LEU A 102 -3.61 10.33 -3.50
C LEU A 102 -3.48 11.80 -3.84
N GLU A 103 -3.27 12.62 -2.84
CA GLU A 103 -2.93 14.02 -2.98
C GLU A 103 -1.46 14.24 -2.64
N ALA A 104 -0.71 14.86 -3.57
CA ALA A 104 0.67 15.27 -3.38
C ALA A 104 0.77 16.81 -3.39
N LYS A 105 1.19 17.41 -2.26
CA LYS A 105 1.53 18.83 -2.13
C LYS A 105 3.03 18.94 -1.98
N TYR A 106 3.67 19.88 -2.68
CA TYR A 106 5.12 20.02 -2.61
C TYR A 106 5.59 21.47 -2.66
N SER A 107 6.76 21.72 -2.09
CA SER A 107 7.48 22.97 -2.21
C SER A 107 8.89 22.73 -2.73
N LEU A 108 9.32 23.59 -3.63
CA LEU A 108 10.63 23.57 -4.27
C LEU A 108 11.50 24.67 -3.65
N ASN A 109 12.72 24.34 -3.24
CA ASN A 109 13.65 25.28 -2.64
C ASN A 109 14.98 25.26 -3.40
N GLY A 110 15.64 26.42 -3.45
CA GLY A 110 16.93 26.58 -4.13
C GLY A 110 16.83 26.31 -5.64
N ALA A 111 17.80 25.60 -6.19
CA ALA A 111 17.88 25.25 -7.60
C ALA A 111 16.70 24.39 -8.11
N ALA A 112 15.92 23.78 -7.22
CA ALA A 112 14.72 23.02 -7.61
C ALA A 112 13.65 23.91 -8.26
N ILE A 113 13.59 25.21 -7.93
CA ILE A 113 12.65 26.17 -8.52
C ILE A 113 12.88 26.30 -10.02
N LEU A 114 14.15 26.38 -10.44
CA LEU A 114 14.53 26.49 -11.86
C LEU A 114 14.20 25.23 -12.67
N ARG A 115 14.06 24.09 -11.98
CA ARG A 115 13.70 22.80 -12.58
C ARG A 115 12.25 22.39 -12.27
N ARG A 116 11.34 23.37 -12.12
CA ARG A 116 9.95 23.15 -11.71
C ARG A 116 9.23 22.06 -12.53
N ARG A 117 9.37 22.09 -13.86
CA ARG A 117 8.75 21.11 -14.77
C ARG A 117 9.28 19.69 -14.50
N HIS A 118 10.59 19.54 -14.40
CA HIS A 118 11.23 18.26 -14.09
C HIS A 118 10.71 17.67 -12.76
N TRP A 119 10.61 18.51 -11.72
CA TRP A 119 10.10 18.04 -10.43
C TRP A 119 8.61 17.70 -10.47
N TYR A 120 7.82 18.45 -11.24
CA TYR A 120 6.42 18.13 -11.46
C TYR A 120 6.26 16.73 -12.07
N GLU A 121 6.96 16.44 -13.17
CA GLU A 121 6.94 15.15 -13.88
C GLU A 121 7.45 14.01 -12.99
N ARG A 122 8.51 14.26 -12.23
CA ARG A 122 9.10 13.29 -11.31
C ARG A 122 8.14 12.92 -10.18
N ILE A 123 7.47 13.89 -9.56
CA ILE A 123 6.47 13.66 -8.51
C ILE A 123 5.25 12.95 -9.09
N HIS A 124 4.78 13.37 -10.27
CA HIS A 124 3.68 12.74 -10.98
C HIS A 124 3.97 11.26 -11.23
N GLY A 125 5.07 10.95 -11.87
CA GLY A 125 5.47 9.56 -12.14
C GLY A 125 5.70 8.74 -10.86
N HIS A 126 6.09 9.41 -9.78
CA HIS A 126 6.17 8.82 -8.46
C HIS A 126 4.78 8.39 -7.97
N CYS A 127 3.83 9.28 -7.89
CA CYS A 127 2.46 8.99 -7.44
C CYS A 127 1.79 7.91 -8.29
N THR A 128 1.94 7.97 -9.62
CA THR A 128 1.38 6.99 -10.55
C THR A 128 1.93 5.59 -10.29
N ARG A 129 3.26 5.45 -10.09
CA ARG A 129 3.87 4.16 -9.76
C ARG A 129 3.39 3.60 -8.42
N MET A 130 3.16 4.47 -7.41
CA MET A 130 2.60 4.04 -6.12
C MET A 130 1.22 3.41 -6.28
N LEU A 131 0.34 4.12 -6.93
CA LEU A 131 -1.01 3.63 -7.15
C LEU A 131 -1.01 2.36 -8.01
N GLY A 132 -0.19 2.32 -9.06
CA GLY A 132 -0.04 1.14 -9.92
C GLY A 132 0.52 -0.10 -9.21
N ALA A 133 1.26 0.08 -8.11
CA ALA A 133 1.79 -1.03 -7.32
C ALA A 133 0.75 -1.67 -6.38
N LEU A 134 -0.36 -1.00 -6.08
CA LEU A 134 -1.37 -1.51 -5.15
C LEU A 134 -2.09 -2.75 -5.69
N GLY A 135 -2.51 -2.75 -6.94
CA GLY A 135 -3.22 -3.88 -7.56
C GLY A 135 -2.42 -5.19 -7.51
N PRO A 136 -1.18 -5.22 -8.04
CA PRO A 136 -0.30 -6.39 -7.94
C PRO A 136 -0.03 -6.84 -6.51
N GLN A 137 0.09 -5.92 -5.54
CA GLN A 137 0.29 -6.26 -4.14
C GLN A 137 -0.93 -6.93 -3.53
N ILE A 138 -2.13 -6.44 -3.82
CA ILE A 138 -3.40 -7.03 -3.38
C ILE A 138 -3.56 -8.44 -3.98
N ALA A 139 -3.29 -8.60 -5.28
CA ALA A 139 -3.36 -9.88 -5.95
C ALA A 139 -2.36 -10.90 -5.38
N ALA A 140 -1.15 -10.46 -5.02
CA ALA A 140 -0.15 -11.31 -4.37
C ALA A 140 -0.59 -11.73 -2.96
N ALA A 141 -1.16 -10.82 -2.17
CA ALA A 141 -1.68 -11.12 -0.84
C ALA A 141 -2.87 -12.11 -0.88
N ARG A 142 -3.77 -11.95 -1.87
CA ARG A 142 -4.91 -12.86 -2.07
C ARG A 142 -4.42 -14.29 -2.38
N ARG A 143 -3.47 -14.44 -3.31
CA ARG A 143 -2.87 -15.75 -3.65
C ARG A 143 -2.21 -16.41 -2.46
N ALA A 144 -1.44 -15.66 -1.68
CA ALA A 144 -0.78 -16.19 -0.48
C ALA A 144 -1.80 -16.69 0.57
N LEU A 145 -2.97 -16.06 0.70
CA LEU A 145 -4.05 -16.51 1.57
C LEU A 145 -4.73 -17.78 1.03
N GLU A 146 -4.93 -17.89 -0.28
CA GLU A 146 -5.48 -19.07 -0.95
C GLU A 146 -4.56 -20.29 -0.80
N GLU A 147 -3.25 -20.09 -0.96
CA GLU A 147 -2.22 -21.13 -0.78
C GLU A 147 -2.08 -21.58 0.70
N ALA A 148 -2.26 -20.64 1.65
CA ALA A 148 -2.19 -20.94 3.08
C ALA A 148 -3.47 -21.55 3.63
N ALA A 149 -4.58 -21.52 2.88
CA ALA A 149 -5.83 -22.14 3.30
C ALA A 149 -5.64 -23.66 3.32
N PRO A 150 -5.84 -24.36 4.48
CA PRO A 150 -5.71 -25.81 4.54
C PRO A 150 -6.67 -26.43 3.52
N ALA A 151 -6.16 -27.37 2.72
CA ALA A 151 -6.98 -28.13 1.77
C ALA A 151 -8.23 -28.59 2.52
N ARG A 152 -9.42 -28.12 2.08
CA ARG A 152 -10.68 -28.54 2.69
C ARG A 152 -10.65 -30.07 2.79
N PRO A 153 -10.76 -30.64 4.00
CA PRO A 153 -10.80 -32.11 4.12
C PRO A 153 -11.89 -32.58 3.17
N ALA A 154 -11.51 -33.44 2.24
CA ALA A 154 -12.46 -34.04 1.31
C ALA A 154 -13.65 -34.51 2.12
N ARG A 155 -14.84 -33.95 1.84
CA ARG A 155 -16.09 -34.37 2.49
C ARG A 155 -16.13 -35.88 2.32
N ARG A 156 -15.82 -36.62 3.41
CA ARG A 156 -16.04 -38.06 3.41
C ARG A 156 -17.50 -38.25 3.08
N VAL A 157 -17.75 -38.65 1.85
CA VAL A 157 -19.05 -39.15 1.44
C VAL A 157 -19.24 -40.40 2.33
N VAL A 158 -20.03 -40.22 3.37
CA VAL A 158 -20.43 -41.40 4.20
C VAL A 158 -21.24 -42.25 3.27
N GLU A 159 -20.64 -43.35 2.84
CA GLU A 159 -21.33 -44.33 1.98
C GLU A 159 -22.65 -44.72 2.62
N PRO A 160 -23.76 -44.65 1.89
CA PRO A 160 -25.09 -44.98 2.41
C PRO A 160 -25.20 -46.44 2.88
N ALA A 161 -24.24 -47.31 2.57
CA ALA A 161 -24.16 -48.68 2.99
C ALA A 161 -24.02 -48.91 4.52
N LEU A 162 -23.52 -47.91 5.26
CA LEU A 162 -23.36 -48.03 6.71
C LEU A 162 -24.68 -47.82 7.48
N ILE A 163 -25.63 -47.08 6.91
CA ILE A 163 -26.93 -46.79 7.53
C ILE A 163 -27.84 -48.00 7.47
N SER A 164 -27.74 -48.84 6.43
CA SER A 164 -28.54 -50.04 6.26
C SER A 164 -28.17 -51.15 7.28
N ARG A 165 -26.93 -51.25 7.72
CA ARG A 165 -26.48 -52.26 8.70
C ARG A 165 -26.90 -51.99 10.15
N LEU A 166 -27.16 -50.73 10.48
CA LEU A 166 -27.63 -50.37 11.83
C LEU A 166 -29.13 -50.56 12.02
N ARG A 167 -29.92 -50.59 10.95
CA ARG A 167 -31.38 -50.92 11.02
C ARG A 167 -31.67 -52.41 11.15
N ALA A 168 -30.79 -53.29 10.66
CA ALA A 168 -30.99 -54.77 10.72
C ALA A 168 -30.69 -55.40 12.09
N ARG A 169 -30.21 -54.65 13.08
CA ARG A 169 -29.94 -55.17 14.45
C ARG A 169 -30.97 -54.76 15.49
N ARG A 170 -32.13 -54.22 15.09
CA ARG A 170 -33.21 -53.81 16.01
C ARG A 170 -34.56 -54.53 15.76
N ASN A 171 -34.56 -55.63 15.04
CA ASN A 171 -35.70 -56.58 14.99
C ASN A 171 -35.30 -57.90 15.56
#